data_94db7954933f5bbac991a72fdf87280e
#
_entry.id   94db7954933f5bbac991a72fdf87280e
#
_cell.length_a   1.000
_cell.length_b   1.000
_cell.length_c   1.000
_cell.angle_alpha   90.00
_cell.angle_beta   90.00
_cell.angle_gamma   90.00
#
_symmetry.space_group_name_H-M   'P 1'
#
loop_
_entity.id
_entity.type
_entity.pdbx_description
1 polymer ?
#
loop_
_entity_poly.entity_id
_entity_poly.type
_entity_poly.pdbx_seq_one_letter_code
_entity_poly.pdbx_strand_id
1 'polypeptide(L)'
;LRDNMASSPADLVQRKHHFAIVDEVDSVLIDDARTPLIISGPVPKGDDQMFEQYRPAIDHLYNLQKNLVTGLLAEARQLIAEGKNDEGGVKLYRAHKGLPKYKPLIKYLSETGVKALMQKTENTYMQDNNRRMPEITDDLFFVIDEKLNSVELTDKGHEVLSKYFNEDGFFVMPDIGAEVAELEKSDLSAEERARKRDEVINDYSIKSERVHTVIQLLKAFAMFEKDIEYVVMDNKVKIVDEQTGRILEGRRYSDGLHQAIEAKEHVKVEAATQT
;
A
#
# COMPACT_ATOMS: atom_id res chain seq x y z
N LEU A 1 18.55 1.46 26.68
CA LEU A 1 17.64 2.03 25.69
C LEU A 1 17.24 3.46 26.06
N ARG A 2 16.61 3.67 27.23
CA ARG A 2 16.22 5.01 27.70
C ARG A 2 17.41 5.97 27.72
N ASP A 3 18.57 5.51 28.12
CA ASP A 3 19.79 6.32 28.23
C ASP A 3 20.32 6.74 26.84
N ASN A 4 20.13 5.90 25.81
CA ASN A 4 20.47 6.27 24.41
C ASN A 4 19.51 7.31 23.81
N MET A 5 18.37 7.52 24.44
CA MET A 5 17.35 8.51 24.02
C MET A 5 17.38 9.77 24.90
N ALA A 6 18.17 9.76 25.98
CA ALA A 6 18.25 10.87 26.92
C ALA A 6 18.95 12.07 26.26
N SER A 7 18.34 13.23 26.35
CA SER A 7 18.88 14.49 25.86
C SER A 7 19.79 15.20 26.88
N SER A 8 19.74 14.77 28.12
CA SER A 8 20.53 15.33 29.23
C SER A 8 21.11 14.23 30.12
N PRO A 9 22.32 14.41 30.66
CA PRO A 9 22.89 13.47 31.63
C PRO A 9 22.01 13.25 32.87
N ALA A 10 21.16 14.22 33.22
CA ALA A 10 20.23 14.11 34.35
C ALA A 10 19.13 13.08 34.13
N ASP A 11 18.80 12.80 32.86
CA ASP A 11 17.73 11.89 32.48
C ASP A 11 18.18 10.43 32.36
N LEU A 12 19.49 10.18 32.58
CA LEU A 12 20.05 8.84 32.56
C LEU A 12 19.50 8.00 33.70
N VAL A 13 18.96 6.83 33.38
CA VAL A 13 18.35 5.91 34.35
C VAL A 13 19.33 4.83 34.87
N GLN A 14 20.34 4.48 34.06
CA GLN A 14 21.35 3.50 34.46
C GLN A 14 22.42 4.13 35.34
N ARG A 15 22.92 3.36 36.30
CA ARG A 15 24.01 3.72 37.19
C ARG A 15 25.26 2.93 36.83
N LYS A 16 26.36 3.12 37.55
CA LYS A 16 27.58 2.30 37.37
C LYS A 16 27.28 0.82 37.57
N HIS A 17 27.68 0.02 36.61
CA HIS A 17 27.60 -1.42 36.68
C HIS A 17 28.87 -1.97 37.35
N HIS A 18 28.73 -2.95 38.23
CA HIS A 18 29.85 -3.67 38.84
C HIS A 18 30.27 -4.86 37.98
N PHE A 19 29.32 -5.55 37.37
CA PHE A 19 29.54 -6.66 36.46
C PHE A 19 28.30 -6.82 35.54
N ALA A 20 28.46 -7.54 34.43
CA ALA A 20 27.39 -7.93 33.56
C ALA A 20 27.41 -9.46 33.34
N ILE A 21 26.24 -10.05 33.31
CA ILE A 21 26.04 -11.44 32.91
C ILE A 21 25.34 -11.40 31.56
N VAL A 22 25.95 -12.03 30.56
CA VAL A 22 25.34 -12.14 29.22
C VAL A 22 25.02 -13.61 29.01
N ASP A 23 23.73 -13.92 28.95
CA ASP A 23 23.21 -15.22 28.57
C ASP A 23 23.00 -15.28 27.05
N GLU A 24 23.12 -16.46 26.45
CA GLU A 24 23.04 -16.64 25.01
C GLU A 24 23.93 -15.65 24.23
N VAL A 25 25.19 -15.57 24.60
CA VAL A 25 26.13 -14.56 24.11
C VAL A 25 26.31 -14.53 22.60
N ASP A 26 26.20 -15.67 21.95
CA ASP A 26 26.21 -15.83 20.51
C ASP A 26 25.03 -15.13 19.84
N SER A 27 23.81 -15.33 20.34
CA SER A 27 22.62 -14.59 19.86
C SER A 27 22.76 -13.09 20.13
N VAL A 28 23.05 -12.69 21.36
CA VAL A 28 23.04 -11.28 21.76
C VAL A 28 24.17 -10.45 21.13
N LEU A 29 25.38 -11.00 21.03
CA LEU A 29 26.56 -10.24 20.59
C LEU A 29 26.96 -10.51 19.12
N ILE A 30 26.38 -11.53 18.46
CA ILE A 30 26.73 -11.89 17.10
C ILE A 30 25.50 -11.83 16.19
N ASP A 31 24.50 -12.69 16.41
CA ASP A 31 23.37 -12.81 15.51
C ASP A 31 22.45 -11.58 15.55
N ASP A 32 22.10 -11.13 16.74
CA ASP A 32 21.21 -10.00 16.96
C ASP A 32 21.94 -8.67 17.21
N ALA A 33 23.28 -8.66 17.21
CA ALA A 33 24.06 -7.46 17.54
C ALA A 33 23.78 -6.24 16.66
N ARG A 34 23.29 -6.46 15.44
CA ARG A 34 22.91 -5.41 14.49
C ARG A 34 21.40 -5.27 14.30
N THR A 35 20.61 -6.06 15.02
CA THR A 35 19.16 -5.97 14.93
C THR A 35 18.71 -4.69 15.62
N PRO A 36 18.08 -3.75 14.92
CA PRO A 36 17.62 -2.51 15.55
C PRO A 36 16.51 -2.81 16.54
N LEU A 37 16.61 -2.21 17.72
CA LEU A 37 15.55 -2.27 18.71
C LEU A 37 14.42 -1.32 18.26
N ILE A 38 13.30 -1.89 17.93
CA ILE A 38 12.11 -1.15 17.48
C ILE A 38 11.36 -0.61 18.70
N ILE A 39 11.23 0.70 18.79
CA ILE A 39 10.42 1.38 19.79
C ILE A 39 9.27 2.03 19.08
N SER A 40 8.06 1.58 19.37
CA SER A 40 6.84 2.17 18.81
C SER A 40 6.17 3.04 19.86
N GLY A 41 5.77 4.23 19.47
CA GLY A 41 5.00 5.14 20.30
C GLY A 41 4.00 5.94 19.49
N PRO A 42 2.93 6.45 20.13
CA PRO A 42 1.99 7.31 19.41
C PRO A 42 2.69 8.59 18.96
N VAL A 43 2.46 8.97 17.72
CA VAL A 43 2.91 10.27 17.20
C VAL A 43 2.07 11.36 17.85
N PRO A 44 2.66 12.45 18.38
CA PRO A 44 1.95 13.47 19.15
C PRO A 44 0.89 14.26 18.37
N LYS A 45 0.81 14.10 17.06
CA LYS A 45 -0.22 14.69 16.25
C LYS A 45 -0.54 13.79 15.08
N GLY A 46 -1.69 13.08 15.19
CA GLY A 46 -2.30 12.52 14.00
C GLY A 46 -2.63 13.68 13.08
N ASP A 47 -2.06 13.67 11.91
CA ASP A 47 -2.61 14.43 10.81
C ASP A 47 -4.08 14.07 10.70
N ASP A 48 -4.92 15.05 10.33
CA ASP A 48 -6.31 14.81 10.02
C ASP A 48 -6.36 13.66 9.03
N GLN A 49 -6.92 12.56 9.49
CA GLN A 49 -6.73 11.28 8.82
C GLN A 49 -7.52 11.30 7.52
N MET A 50 -6.84 11.62 6.44
CA MET A 50 -7.38 11.64 5.09
C MET A 50 -7.95 10.28 4.67
N PHE A 51 -7.69 9.21 5.43
CA PHE A 51 -8.23 7.89 5.19
C PHE A 51 -9.76 7.86 5.13
N GLU A 52 -10.44 8.49 6.08
CA GLU A 52 -11.90 8.57 6.08
C GLU A 52 -12.43 9.43 4.91
N GLN A 53 -11.71 10.49 4.57
CA GLN A 53 -12.07 11.38 3.46
C GLN A 53 -11.96 10.68 2.10
N TYR A 54 -10.89 9.91 1.88
CA TYR A 54 -10.64 9.25 0.59
C TYR A 54 -11.30 7.88 0.47
N ARG A 55 -11.69 7.25 1.56
CA ARG A 55 -12.32 5.93 1.56
C ARG A 55 -13.49 5.78 0.59
N PRO A 56 -14.48 6.70 0.50
CA PRO A 56 -15.61 6.53 -0.41
C PRO A 56 -15.18 6.49 -1.88
N ALA A 57 -14.18 7.28 -2.27
CA ALA A 57 -13.64 7.27 -3.63
C ALA A 57 -12.93 5.96 -3.96
N ILE A 58 -12.20 5.42 -2.99
CA ILE A 58 -11.49 4.14 -3.15
C ILE A 58 -12.45 2.96 -3.17
N ASP A 59 -13.49 2.98 -2.34
CA ASP A 59 -14.57 1.98 -2.40
C ASP A 59 -15.25 1.99 -3.78
N HIS A 60 -15.54 3.17 -4.30
CA HIS A 60 -16.07 3.30 -5.66
C HIS A 60 -15.13 2.71 -6.71
N LEU A 61 -13.84 3.07 -6.69
CA LEU A 61 -12.84 2.55 -7.62
C LEU A 61 -12.68 1.04 -7.51
N TYR A 62 -12.66 0.51 -6.30
CA TYR A 62 -12.60 -0.94 -6.04
C TYR A 62 -13.81 -1.67 -6.63
N ASN A 63 -15.01 -1.13 -6.48
CA ASN A 63 -16.23 -1.71 -7.04
C ASN A 63 -16.23 -1.68 -8.58
N LEU A 64 -15.71 -0.63 -9.21
CA LEU A 64 -15.51 -0.59 -10.67
C LEU A 64 -14.54 -1.70 -11.12
N GLN A 65 -13.42 -1.86 -10.44
CA GLN A 65 -12.46 -2.94 -10.74
C GLN A 65 -13.09 -4.32 -10.56
N LYS A 66 -13.82 -4.53 -9.49
CA LYS A 66 -14.50 -5.80 -9.20
C LYS A 66 -15.53 -6.16 -10.28
N ASN A 67 -16.30 -5.20 -10.75
CA ASN A 67 -17.25 -5.39 -11.85
C ASN A 67 -16.53 -5.76 -13.14
N LEU A 68 -15.43 -5.05 -13.46
CA LEU A 68 -14.60 -5.35 -14.62
C LEU A 68 -14.02 -6.76 -14.55
N VAL A 69 -13.43 -7.13 -13.42
CA VAL A 69 -12.84 -8.47 -13.21
C VAL A 69 -13.89 -9.57 -13.29
N THR A 70 -15.10 -9.32 -12.79
CA THR A 70 -16.23 -10.26 -12.91
C THR A 70 -16.58 -10.51 -14.38
N GLY A 71 -16.65 -9.46 -15.18
CA GLY A 71 -16.88 -9.56 -16.63
C GLY A 71 -15.75 -10.31 -17.35
N LEU A 72 -14.51 -9.94 -17.08
CA LEU A 72 -13.32 -10.60 -17.64
C LEU A 72 -13.28 -12.10 -17.33
N LEU A 73 -13.64 -12.48 -16.11
CA LEU A 73 -13.68 -13.88 -15.70
C LEU A 73 -14.78 -14.65 -16.46
N ALA A 74 -15.95 -14.06 -16.67
CA ALA A 74 -17.02 -14.66 -17.44
C ALA A 74 -16.61 -14.86 -18.91
N GLU A 75 -16.02 -13.84 -19.54
CA GLU A 75 -15.48 -13.91 -20.90
C GLU A 75 -14.37 -14.97 -21.01
N ALA A 76 -13.44 -15.01 -20.06
CA ALA A 76 -12.37 -16.00 -20.04
C ALA A 76 -12.92 -17.43 -20.00
N ARG A 77 -13.90 -17.70 -19.15
CA ARG A 77 -14.56 -19.02 -19.06
C ARG A 77 -15.22 -19.43 -20.37
N GLN A 78 -15.92 -18.51 -21.02
CA GLN A 78 -16.57 -18.78 -22.29
C GLN A 78 -15.53 -19.09 -23.38
N LEU A 79 -14.51 -18.25 -23.53
CA LEU A 79 -13.47 -18.41 -24.55
C LEU A 79 -12.70 -19.73 -24.38
N ILE A 80 -12.36 -20.08 -23.15
CA ILE A 80 -11.67 -21.33 -22.85
C ILE A 80 -12.57 -22.55 -23.13
N ALA A 81 -13.85 -22.47 -22.82
CA ALA A 81 -14.81 -23.53 -23.15
C ALA A 81 -15.00 -23.72 -24.66
N GLU A 82 -14.85 -22.63 -25.44
CA GLU A 82 -14.86 -22.67 -26.92
C GLU A 82 -13.51 -23.11 -27.52
N GLY A 83 -12.50 -23.42 -26.71
CA GLY A 83 -11.16 -23.79 -27.15
C GLY A 83 -10.26 -22.63 -27.55
N LYS A 84 -10.70 -21.38 -27.38
CA LYS A 84 -9.93 -20.15 -27.65
C LYS A 84 -9.02 -19.81 -26.47
N ASN A 85 -8.04 -20.72 -26.23
CA ASN A 85 -7.23 -20.66 -25.02
C ASN A 85 -6.33 -19.42 -24.93
N ASP A 86 -5.81 -18.92 -26.03
CA ASP A 86 -4.90 -17.77 -26.01
C ASP A 86 -5.69 -16.48 -25.67
N GLU A 87 -6.86 -16.27 -26.26
CA GLU A 87 -7.73 -15.13 -25.94
C GLU A 87 -8.29 -15.23 -24.53
N GLY A 88 -8.76 -16.42 -24.13
CA GLY A 88 -9.25 -16.68 -22.77
C GLY A 88 -8.15 -16.52 -21.72
N GLY A 89 -6.92 -16.93 -22.02
CA GLY A 89 -5.76 -16.75 -21.16
C GLY A 89 -5.44 -15.27 -20.90
N VAL A 90 -5.54 -14.41 -21.91
CA VAL A 90 -5.37 -12.95 -21.77
C VAL A 90 -6.39 -12.37 -20.79
N LYS A 91 -7.68 -12.70 -20.98
CA LYS A 91 -8.75 -12.24 -20.08
C LYS A 91 -8.55 -12.74 -18.65
N LEU A 92 -8.16 -14.00 -18.49
CA LEU A 92 -7.88 -14.62 -17.20
C LEU A 92 -6.70 -13.96 -16.49
N TYR A 93 -5.60 -13.72 -17.21
CA TYR A 93 -4.40 -13.09 -16.65
C TYR A 93 -4.66 -11.62 -16.29
N ARG A 94 -5.42 -10.88 -17.11
CA ARG A 94 -5.88 -9.53 -16.78
C ARG A 94 -6.72 -9.52 -15.51
N ALA A 95 -7.67 -10.43 -15.36
CA ALA A 95 -8.47 -10.56 -14.15
C ALA A 95 -7.60 -10.82 -12.91
N HIS A 96 -6.58 -11.68 -13.05
CA HIS A 96 -5.63 -11.98 -11.98
C HIS A 96 -4.77 -10.77 -11.61
N LYS A 97 -4.29 -10.00 -12.58
CA LYS A 97 -3.56 -8.74 -12.31
C LYS A 97 -4.42 -7.68 -11.64
N GLY A 98 -5.73 -7.69 -11.89
CA GLY A 98 -6.67 -6.75 -11.29
C GLY A 98 -7.07 -7.08 -9.86
N LEU A 99 -7.45 -8.32 -9.58
CA LEU A 99 -7.88 -8.80 -8.26
C LEU A 99 -7.51 -10.27 -8.06
N PRO A 100 -6.26 -10.58 -7.70
CA PRO A 100 -5.79 -11.96 -7.55
C PRO A 100 -6.51 -12.73 -6.44
N LYS A 101 -6.95 -12.06 -5.38
CA LYS A 101 -7.70 -12.66 -4.25
C LYS A 101 -9.22 -12.76 -4.48
N TYR A 102 -9.71 -12.47 -5.69
CA TYR A 102 -11.13 -12.58 -5.99
C TYR A 102 -11.59 -14.05 -5.95
N LYS A 103 -12.46 -14.38 -4.99
CA LYS A 103 -12.88 -15.79 -4.70
C LYS A 103 -13.35 -16.58 -5.93
N PRO A 104 -14.19 -16.02 -6.84
CA PRO A 104 -14.58 -16.74 -8.04
C PRO A 104 -13.41 -17.03 -8.99
N LEU A 105 -12.42 -16.13 -9.06
CA LEU A 105 -11.20 -16.33 -9.84
C LEU A 105 -10.33 -17.44 -9.23
N ILE A 106 -10.11 -17.43 -7.92
CA ILE A 106 -9.35 -18.47 -7.20
C ILE A 106 -10.01 -19.84 -7.44
N LYS A 107 -11.33 -19.90 -7.30
CA LYS A 107 -12.09 -21.12 -7.57
C LYS A 107 -11.89 -21.62 -9.02
N TYR A 108 -11.92 -20.72 -9.98
CA TYR A 108 -11.70 -21.10 -11.38
C TYR A 108 -10.27 -21.54 -11.65
N LEU A 109 -9.27 -20.90 -11.05
CA LEU A 109 -7.87 -21.29 -11.16
C LEU A 109 -7.58 -22.67 -10.55
N SER A 110 -8.43 -23.15 -9.65
CA SER A 110 -8.30 -24.53 -9.08
C SER A 110 -8.81 -25.62 -10.02
N GLU A 111 -9.52 -25.27 -11.10
CA GLU A 111 -9.96 -26.23 -12.11
C GLU A 111 -8.75 -26.74 -12.94
N THR A 112 -8.81 -27.99 -13.37
CA THR A 112 -7.70 -28.66 -14.06
C THR A 112 -7.30 -27.89 -15.33
N GLY A 113 -6.00 -27.57 -15.45
CA GLY A 113 -5.42 -26.91 -16.63
C GLY A 113 -5.56 -25.39 -16.67
N VAL A 114 -6.48 -24.78 -15.92
CA VAL A 114 -6.74 -23.33 -15.95
C VAL A 114 -5.56 -22.53 -15.42
N LYS A 115 -4.98 -22.95 -14.29
CA LYS A 115 -3.77 -22.32 -13.72
C LYS A 115 -2.57 -22.41 -14.66
N ALA A 116 -2.38 -23.55 -15.32
CA ALA A 116 -1.29 -23.74 -16.27
C ALA A 116 -1.46 -22.82 -17.50
N LEU A 117 -2.68 -22.64 -17.98
CA LEU A 117 -3.01 -21.70 -19.06
C LEU A 117 -2.68 -20.27 -18.67
N MET A 118 -3.08 -19.84 -17.47
CA MET A 118 -2.76 -18.50 -16.96
C MET A 118 -1.24 -18.29 -16.86
N GLN A 119 -0.48 -19.27 -16.32
CA GLN A 119 0.98 -19.20 -16.24
C GLN A 119 1.65 -19.15 -17.63
N LYS A 120 1.14 -19.89 -18.60
CA LYS A 120 1.63 -19.80 -19.98
C LYS A 120 1.44 -18.37 -20.53
N THR A 121 0.28 -17.77 -20.31
CA THR A 121 -0.01 -16.41 -20.72
C THR A 121 0.91 -15.42 -19.99
N GLU A 122 1.05 -15.53 -18.67
CA GLU A 122 1.97 -14.72 -17.86
C GLU A 122 3.38 -14.76 -18.45
N ASN A 123 3.92 -15.95 -18.68
CA ASN A 123 5.27 -16.11 -19.26
C ASN A 123 5.40 -15.43 -20.62
N THR A 124 4.35 -15.45 -21.45
CA THR A 124 4.37 -14.79 -22.77
C THR A 124 4.46 -13.26 -22.63
N TYR A 125 3.73 -12.68 -21.68
CA TYR A 125 3.71 -11.22 -21.48
C TYR A 125 4.86 -10.68 -20.62
N MET A 126 5.53 -11.56 -19.85
CA MET A 126 6.73 -11.22 -19.10
C MET A 126 8.02 -11.27 -19.93
N GLN A 127 7.97 -11.79 -21.16
CA GLN A 127 9.11 -11.75 -22.08
C GLN A 127 9.48 -10.32 -22.45
N ASP A 128 10.69 -10.12 -22.94
CA ASP A 128 11.19 -8.82 -23.40
C ASP A 128 11.06 -7.69 -22.34
N ASN A 129 11.43 -7.99 -21.10
CA ASN A 129 11.34 -7.04 -19.98
C ASN A 129 9.95 -6.43 -19.79
N ASN A 130 8.90 -7.24 -19.88
CA ASN A 130 7.50 -6.85 -19.69
C ASN A 130 7.00 -5.79 -20.71
N ARG A 131 7.65 -5.67 -21.86
CA ARG A 131 7.31 -4.65 -22.86
C ARG A 131 5.85 -4.70 -23.32
N ARG A 132 5.24 -5.89 -23.28
CA ARG A 132 3.84 -6.10 -23.65
C ARG A 132 2.87 -6.07 -22.47
N MET A 133 3.34 -5.84 -21.24
CA MET A 133 2.48 -5.81 -20.06
C MET A 133 1.35 -4.75 -20.14
N PRO A 134 1.55 -3.57 -20.75
CA PRO A 134 0.46 -2.60 -20.95
C PRO A 134 -0.77 -3.18 -21.66
N GLU A 135 -0.60 -4.12 -22.61
CA GLU A 135 -1.72 -4.81 -23.26
C GLU A 135 -2.63 -5.56 -22.25
N ILE A 136 -2.10 -5.95 -21.12
CA ILE A 136 -2.84 -6.62 -20.03
C ILE A 136 -3.39 -5.59 -19.05
N THR A 137 -2.63 -4.57 -18.70
CA THR A 137 -2.88 -3.71 -17.53
C THR A 137 -3.66 -2.43 -17.82
N ASP A 138 -3.59 -1.89 -19.05
CA ASP A 138 -4.16 -0.57 -19.37
C ASP A 138 -5.70 -0.52 -19.27
N ASP A 139 -6.37 -1.64 -19.40
CA ASP A 139 -7.82 -1.72 -19.21
C ASP A 139 -8.26 -1.74 -17.74
N LEU A 140 -7.35 -2.05 -16.83
CA LEU A 140 -7.60 -2.07 -15.38
C LEU A 140 -7.59 -0.66 -14.80
N PHE A 141 -8.23 -0.46 -13.66
CA PHE A 141 -8.15 0.79 -12.90
C PHE A 141 -6.93 0.82 -11.97
N PHE A 142 -6.52 -0.33 -11.48
CA PHE A 142 -5.28 -0.53 -10.73
C PHE A 142 -4.76 -1.95 -10.93
N VAL A 143 -3.48 -2.13 -10.68
CA VAL A 143 -2.77 -3.40 -10.85
C VAL A 143 -2.17 -3.83 -9.52
N ILE A 144 -2.29 -5.11 -9.20
CA ILE A 144 -1.74 -5.71 -7.98
C ILE A 144 -0.55 -6.58 -8.35
N ASP A 145 0.56 -6.37 -7.63
CA ASP A 145 1.69 -7.28 -7.62
C ASP A 145 1.81 -7.92 -6.22
N GLU A 146 1.37 -9.19 -6.12
CA GLU A 146 1.41 -9.92 -4.86
C GLU A 146 2.84 -10.19 -4.37
N LYS A 147 3.80 -10.37 -5.29
CA LYS A 147 5.20 -10.64 -4.95
C LYS A 147 5.87 -9.42 -4.31
N LEU A 148 5.57 -8.24 -4.83
CA LEU A 148 6.08 -6.97 -4.32
C LEU A 148 5.17 -6.37 -3.23
N ASN A 149 4.05 -7.01 -2.94
CA ASN A 149 3.03 -6.48 -2.03
C ASN A 149 2.67 -5.01 -2.37
N SER A 150 2.50 -4.72 -3.66
CA SER A 150 2.24 -3.39 -4.18
C SER A 150 0.94 -3.31 -4.97
N VAL A 151 0.37 -2.12 -4.95
CA VAL A 151 -0.79 -1.73 -5.79
C VAL A 151 -0.41 -0.45 -6.51
N GLU A 152 -0.64 -0.41 -7.81
CA GLU A 152 -0.36 0.75 -8.66
C GLU A 152 -1.62 1.16 -9.41
N LEU A 153 -1.92 2.46 -9.41
CA LEU A 153 -2.98 3.03 -10.23
C LEU A 153 -2.53 3.06 -11.68
N THR A 154 -3.45 2.72 -12.58
CA THR A 154 -3.29 2.97 -14.01
C THR A 154 -3.76 4.38 -14.37
N ASP A 155 -3.50 4.84 -15.59
CA ASP A 155 -4.03 6.12 -16.07
C ASP A 155 -5.55 6.19 -15.94
N LYS A 156 -6.23 5.07 -16.20
CA LYS A 156 -7.69 4.94 -16.06
C LYS A 156 -8.15 5.09 -14.62
N GLY A 157 -7.38 4.54 -13.66
CA GLY A 157 -7.63 4.73 -12.23
C GLY A 157 -7.41 6.16 -11.77
N HIS A 158 -6.36 6.80 -12.24
CA HIS A 158 -6.08 8.22 -11.99
C HIS A 158 -7.21 9.11 -12.54
N GLU A 159 -7.71 8.84 -13.74
CA GLU A 159 -8.80 9.60 -14.35
C GLU A 159 -10.09 9.49 -13.53
N VAL A 160 -10.45 8.28 -13.07
CA VAL A 160 -11.64 8.08 -12.23
C VAL A 160 -11.55 8.87 -10.93
N LEU A 161 -10.40 8.83 -10.24
CA LEU A 161 -10.23 9.55 -8.99
C LEU A 161 -10.17 11.06 -9.19
N SER A 162 -9.51 11.55 -10.23
CA SER A 162 -9.49 12.97 -10.59
C SER A 162 -10.90 13.51 -10.86
N LYS A 163 -11.72 12.75 -11.59
CA LYS A 163 -13.14 13.08 -11.81
C LYS A 163 -13.96 13.03 -10.52
N TYR A 164 -13.72 12.04 -9.67
CA TYR A 164 -14.43 11.91 -8.40
C TYR A 164 -14.23 13.12 -7.50
N PHE A 165 -12.98 13.62 -7.42
CA PHE A 165 -12.64 14.79 -6.61
C PHE A 165 -12.80 16.11 -7.36
N ASN A 166 -13.16 16.09 -8.64
CA ASN A 166 -13.24 17.27 -9.52
C ASN A 166 -11.96 18.11 -9.47
N GLU A 167 -10.81 17.46 -9.45
CA GLU A 167 -9.49 18.07 -9.37
C GLU A 167 -8.58 17.50 -10.46
N ASP A 168 -8.34 18.29 -11.50
CA ASP A 168 -7.38 17.92 -12.54
C ASP A 168 -5.96 17.88 -11.95
N GLY A 169 -5.23 16.80 -12.24
CA GLY A 169 -3.89 16.63 -11.69
C GLY A 169 -3.82 16.24 -10.21
N PHE A 170 -4.89 15.64 -9.67
CA PHE A 170 -4.96 15.15 -8.29
C PHE A 170 -3.71 14.35 -7.85
N PHE A 171 -3.13 13.58 -8.75
CA PHE A 171 -1.92 12.78 -8.53
C PHE A 171 -0.66 13.36 -9.17
N VAL A 172 -0.74 14.54 -9.78
CA VAL A 172 0.44 15.18 -10.39
C VAL A 172 1.29 15.80 -9.29
N MET A 173 2.47 15.22 -9.09
CA MET A 173 3.44 15.73 -8.14
C MET A 173 4.16 16.94 -8.74
N PRO A 174 4.31 18.04 -8.00
CA PRO A 174 5.12 19.17 -8.45
C PRO A 174 6.59 18.73 -8.59
N ASP A 175 7.23 19.19 -9.65
CA ASP A 175 8.69 19.04 -9.80
C ASP A 175 9.39 20.11 -8.96
N ILE A 176 9.67 19.78 -7.69
CA ILE A 176 10.33 20.69 -6.75
C ILE A 176 11.64 21.22 -7.34
N GLY A 177 12.42 20.36 -8.03
CA GLY A 177 13.70 20.75 -8.59
C GLY A 177 13.56 21.84 -9.67
N ALA A 178 12.61 21.66 -10.59
CA ALA A 178 12.32 22.62 -11.63
C ALA A 178 11.73 23.92 -11.07
N GLU A 179 10.74 23.83 -10.18
CA GLU A 179 10.07 24.98 -9.58
C GLU A 179 11.02 25.82 -8.71
N VAL A 180 11.85 25.17 -7.89
CA VAL A 180 12.87 25.87 -7.08
C VAL A 180 13.92 26.52 -7.96
N ALA A 181 14.37 25.86 -9.04
CA ALA A 181 15.34 26.43 -9.98
C ALA A 181 14.76 27.64 -10.75
N GLU A 182 13.47 27.66 -11.05
CA GLU A 182 12.79 28.81 -11.62
C GLU A 182 12.68 29.97 -10.61
N LEU A 183 12.36 29.66 -9.36
CA LEU A 183 12.32 30.65 -8.27
C LEU A 183 13.69 31.30 -8.04
N GLU A 184 14.78 30.55 -8.13
CA GLU A 184 16.14 31.09 -7.99
C GLU A 184 16.52 32.04 -9.10
N LYS A 185 15.97 31.87 -10.30
CA LYS A 185 16.20 32.75 -11.48
C LYS A 185 15.25 33.94 -11.49
N SER A 186 14.24 33.98 -10.63
CA SER A 186 13.26 35.08 -10.61
C SER A 186 13.82 36.35 -9.95
N ASP A 187 13.31 37.50 -10.35
CA ASP A 187 13.66 38.82 -9.79
C ASP A 187 12.98 39.11 -8.42
N LEU A 188 12.52 38.08 -7.71
CA LEU A 188 11.89 38.20 -6.43
C LEU A 188 12.91 38.50 -5.32
N SER A 189 12.43 39.16 -4.24
CA SER A 189 13.26 39.36 -3.06
C SER A 189 13.61 38.03 -2.37
N ALA A 190 14.66 38.01 -1.58
CA ALA A 190 15.11 36.80 -0.87
C ALA A 190 13.98 36.24 0.04
N GLU A 191 13.20 37.10 0.68
CA GLU A 191 12.09 36.72 1.54
C GLU A 191 10.92 36.11 0.75
N GLU A 192 10.59 36.69 -0.41
CA GLU A 192 9.53 36.17 -1.28
C GLU A 192 9.91 34.83 -1.90
N ARG A 193 11.19 34.65 -2.30
CA ARG A 193 11.71 33.38 -2.79
C ARG A 193 11.63 32.30 -1.71
N ALA A 194 12.02 32.61 -0.48
CA ALA A 194 11.93 31.66 0.65
C ALA A 194 10.48 31.24 0.90
N ARG A 195 9.55 32.20 0.95
CA ARG A 195 8.12 31.91 1.16
C ARG A 195 7.57 31.03 0.03
N LYS A 196 7.82 31.34 -1.23
CA LYS A 196 7.33 30.54 -2.36
C LYS A 196 7.94 29.16 -2.40
N ARG A 197 9.23 29.00 -2.03
CA ARG A 197 9.87 27.70 -1.89
C ARG A 197 9.17 26.87 -0.81
N ASP A 198 8.86 27.46 0.33
CA ASP A 198 8.15 26.79 1.41
C ASP A 198 6.72 26.39 1.00
N GLU A 199 6.05 27.22 0.17
CA GLU A 199 4.72 26.89 -0.41
C GLU A 199 4.82 25.67 -1.34
N VAL A 200 5.83 25.60 -2.23
CA VAL A 200 6.07 24.46 -3.14
C VAL A 200 6.36 23.18 -2.36
N ILE A 201 7.21 23.27 -1.35
CA ILE A 201 7.56 22.11 -0.51
C ILE A 201 6.32 21.62 0.27
N ASN A 202 5.52 22.54 0.78
CA ASN A 202 4.29 22.20 1.50
C ASN A 202 3.25 21.54 0.57
N ASP A 203 3.06 22.07 -0.65
CA ASP A 203 2.15 21.47 -1.65
C ASP A 203 2.61 20.06 -2.04
N TYR A 204 3.91 19.88 -2.25
CA TYR A 204 4.47 18.55 -2.48
C TYR A 204 4.20 17.58 -1.31
N SER A 205 4.40 18.04 -0.08
CA SER A 205 4.16 17.22 1.11
C SER A 205 2.71 16.77 1.19
N ILE A 206 1.76 17.69 1.00
CA ILE A 206 0.32 17.41 1.02
C ILE A 206 -0.05 16.41 -0.09
N LYS A 207 0.42 16.62 -1.31
CA LYS A 207 0.15 15.71 -2.44
C LYS A 207 0.78 14.34 -2.24
N SER A 208 2.01 14.28 -1.73
CA SER A 208 2.69 13.02 -1.42
C SER A 208 1.91 12.20 -0.39
N GLU A 209 1.45 12.85 0.67
CA GLU A 209 0.65 12.21 1.71
C GLU A 209 -0.70 11.71 1.18
N ARG A 210 -1.33 12.50 0.30
CA ARG A 210 -2.56 12.12 -0.41
C ARG A 210 -2.37 10.84 -1.24
N VAL A 211 -1.33 10.80 -2.07
CA VAL A 211 -0.98 9.63 -2.89
C VAL A 211 -0.72 8.41 -2.00
N HIS A 212 0.05 8.60 -0.94
CA HIS A 212 0.32 7.54 0.04
C HIS A 212 -0.96 6.99 0.67
N THR A 213 -1.85 7.87 1.14
CA THR A 213 -3.13 7.50 1.74
C THR A 213 -4.01 6.71 0.77
N VAL A 214 -4.10 7.14 -0.48
CA VAL A 214 -4.85 6.45 -1.54
C VAL A 214 -4.29 5.06 -1.80
N ILE A 215 -2.98 4.91 -1.91
CA ILE A 215 -2.33 3.60 -2.13
C ILE A 215 -2.55 2.66 -0.93
N GLN A 216 -2.45 3.14 0.30
CA GLN A 216 -2.71 2.32 1.48
C GLN A 216 -4.19 1.89 1.57
N LEU A 217 -5.13 2.77 1.23
CA LEU A 217 -6.55 2.40 1.12
C LEU A 217 -6.78 1.34 0.04
N LEU A 218 -6.19 1.50 -1.15
CA LEU A 218 -6.28 0.48 -2.21
C LEU A 218 -5.73 -0.86 -1.75
N LYS A 219 -4.59 -0.88 -1.06
CA LYS A 219 -4.05 -2.10 -0.45
C LYS A 219 -5.05 -2.72 0.53
N ALA A 220 -5.60 -1.92 1.44
CA ALA A 220 -6.57 -2.38 2.42
C ALA A 220 -7.80 -3.04 1.76
N PHE A 221 -8.32 -2.45 0.68
CA PHE A 221 -9.49 -2.98 -0.04
C PHE A 221 -9.18 -4.21 -0.89
N ALA A 222 -8.04 -4.22 -1.58
CA ALA A 222 -7.75 -5.18 -2.62
C ALA A 222 -6.91 -6.38 -2.15
N MET A 223 -6.13 -6.22 -1.08
CA MET A 223 -5.15 -7.22 -0.64
C MET A 223 -5.40 -7.76 0.77
N PHE A 224 -6.25 -7.10 1.57
CA PHE A 224 -6.52 -7.51 2.95
C PHE A 224 -8.00 -7.84 3.13
N GLU A 225 -8.30 -9.07 3.52
CA GLU A 225 -9.65 -9.59 3.70
C GLU A 225 -9.95 -9.80 5.19
N LYS A 226 -11.11 -9.32 5.61
CA LYS A 226 -11.60 -9.55 6.97
C LYS A 226 -11.78 -11.04 7.22
N ASP A 227 -11.48 -11.46 8.43
CA ASP A 227 -11.52 -12.85 8.91
C ASP A 227 -10.45 -13.77 8.28
N ILE A 228 -9.50 -13.20 7.56
CA ILE A 228 -8.30 -13.86 7.02
C ILE A 228 -7.05 -13.17 7.57
N GLU A 229 -6.71 -11.97 7.08
CA GLU A 229 -5.54 -11.22 7.52
C GLU A 229 -5.78 -10.40 8.80
N TYR A 230 -7.03 -10.08 9.09
CA TYR A 230 -7.42 -9.32 10.29
C TYR A 230 -8.86 -9.63 10.73
N VAL A 231 -9.15 -9.31 11.97
CA VAL A 231 -10.52 -9.34 12.53
C VAL A 231 -10.88 -7.98 13.12
N VAL A 232 -12.20 -7.73 13.24
CA VAL A 232 -12.71 -6.56 13.96
C VAL A 232 -13.34 -7.03 15.25
N MET A 233 -12.73 -6.65 16.38
CA MET A 233 -13.20 -6.97 17.72
C MET A 233 -13.11 -5.73 18.61
N ASP A 234 -14.10 -5.51 19.44
CA ASP A 234 -14.17 -4.36 20.36
C ASP A 234 -13.99 -3.01 19.65
N ASN A 235 -14.56 -2.91 18.44
CA ASN A 235 -14.43 -1.73 17.56
C ASN A 235 -12.97 -1.39 17.18
N LYS A 236 -12.10 -2.42 17.11
CA LYS A 236 -10.70 -2.30 16.73
C LYS A 236 -10.33 -3.37 15.70
N VAL A 237 -9.44 -3.02 14.80
CA VAL A 237 -8.79 -3.96 13.89
C VAL A 237 -7.67 -4.68 14.64
N LYS A 238 -7.65 -5.99 14.56
CA LYS A 238 -6.59 -6.84 15.12
C LYS A 238 -6.03 -7.74 14.05
N ILE A 239 -4.72 -7.82 13.96
CA ILE A 239 -4.02 -8.65 12.97
C ILE A 239 -4.20 -10.14 13.33
N VAL A 240 -4.42 -10.95 12.32
CA VAL A 240 -4.42 -12.42 12.43
C VAL A 240 -3.15 -12.96 11.78
N ASP A 241 -2.45 -13.82 12.49
CA ASP A 241 -1.33 -14.57 11.92
C ASP A 241 -1.87 -15.65 10.97
N GLU A 242 -1.55 -15.56 9.70
CA GLU A 242 -2.08 -16.44 8.65
C GLU A 242 -1.68 -17.93 8.86
N GLN A 243 -0.55 -18.18 9.49
CA GLN A 243 -0.05 -19.55 9.70
C GLN A 243 -0.71 -20.21 10.92
N THR A 244 -0.90 -19.47 11.98
CA THR A 244 -1.42 -20.01 13.26
C THR A 244 -2.87 -19.69 13.52
N GLY A 245 -3.46 -18.73 12.78
CA GLY A 245 -4.81 -18.22 13.01
C GLY A 245 -4.96 -17.44 14.33
N ARG A 246 -3.85 -17.08 14.99
CA ARG A 246 -3.87 -16.37 16.26
C ARG A 246 -3.95 -14.87 16.06
N ILE A 247 -4.67 -14.20 16.95
CA ILE A 247 -4.69 -12.73 17.01
C ILE A 247 -3.37 -12.25 17.61
N LEU A 248 -2.72 -11.33 16.91
CA LEU A 248 -1.49 -10.68 17.34
C LEU A 248 -1.83 -9.41 18.13
N GLU A 249 -2.02 -9.56 19.44
CA GLU A 249 -2.40 -8.44 20.31
C GLU A 249 -1.32 -7.33 20.30
N GLY A 250 -1.78 -6.09 20.21
CA GLY A 250 -0.95 -4.90 20.25
C GLY A 250 -0.10 -4.65 19.00
N ARG A 251 -0.14 -5.54 18.00
CA ARG A 251 0.54 -5.31 16.72
C ARG A 251 -0.34 -4.53 15.76
N ARG A 252 0.30 -3.67 14.97
CA ARG A 252 -0.34 -2.88 13.92
C ARG A 252 0.47 -3.00 12.62
N TYR A 253 -0.19 -2.93 11.48
CA TYR A 253 0.49 -2.77 10.20
C TYR A 253 1.16 -1.39 10.13
N SER A 254 2.33 -1.35 9.50
CA SER A 254 3.10 -0.11 9.30
C SER A 254 2.55 0.77 8.18
N ASP A 255 3.16 1.92 8.01
CA ASP A 255 2.99 2.82 6.86
C ASP A 255 1.56 3.29 6.58
N GLY A 256 0.72 3.39 7.61
CA GLY A 256 -0.67 3.82 7.46
C GLY A 256 -1.63 2.72 7.00
N LEU A 257 -1.16 1.52 6.71
CA LEU A 257 -2.02 0.42 6.28
C LEU A 257 -3.06 0.03 7.35
N HIS A 258 -2.66 0.04 8.62
CA HIS A 258 -3.60 -0.27 9.72
C HIS A 258 -4.73 0.73 9.77
N GLN A 259 -4.42 2.03 9.68
CA GLN A 259 -5.41 3.11 9.61
C GLN A 259 -6.31 2.99 8.37
N ALA A 260 -5.75 2.59 7.23
CA ALA A 260 -6.52 2.34 6.02
C ALA A 260 -7.53 1.20 6.20
N ILE A 261 -7.15 0.13 6.91
CA ILE A 261 -8.05 -0.98 7.24
C ILE A 261 -9.11 -0.53 8.25
N GLU A 262 -8.73 0.26 9.27
CA GLU A 262 -9.68 0.85 10.22
C GLU A 262 -10.72 1.70 9.50
N ALA A 263 -10.32 2.57 8.57
CA ALA A 263 -11.21 3.37 7.75
C ALA A 263 -12.10 2.50 6.85
N LYS A 264 -11.56 1.45 6.22
CA LYS A 264 -12.31 0.48 5.41
C LYS A 264 -13.45 -0.16 6.22
N GLU A 265 -13.16 -0.56 7.45
CA GLU A 265 -14.11 -1.27 8.33
C GLU A 265 -15.02 -0.34 9.14
N HIS A 266 -14.94 0.98 8.92
CA HIS A 266 -15.73 1.99 9.65
C HIS A 266 -15.54 1.95 11.17
N VAL A 267 -14.38 1.53 11.63
CA VAL A 267 -13.99 1.64 13.04
C VAL A 267 -13.19 2.93 13.24
N LYS A 268 -13.05 3.35 14.50
CA LYS A 268 -12.27 4.54 14.82
C LYS A 268 -10.83 4.38 14.34
N VAL A 269 -10.38 5.30 13.49
CA VAL A 269 -8.99 5.35 13.05
C VAL A 269 -8.13 5.89 14.19
N GLU A 270 -7.18 5.10 14.65
CA GLU A 270 -6.26 5.50 15.72
C GLU A 270 -5.03 6.20 15.12
N ALA A 271 -4.41 7.08 15.90
CA ALA A 271 -3.19 7.77 15.48
C ALA A 271 -2.09 6.79 15.04
N ALA A 272 -1.28 7.23 14.07
CA ALA A 272 -0.12 6.45 13.65
C ALA A 272 0.84 6.24 14.84
N THR A 273 1.41 5.04 14.94
CA THR A 273 2.51 4.77 15.86
C THR A 273 3.82 4.94 15.10
N GLN A 274 4.72 5.77 15.61
CA GLN A 274 6.07 5.88 15.09
C GLN A 274 6.91 4.74 15.66
N THR A 275 7.57 4.03 14.78
CA THR A 275 8.47 2.92 15.12
C THR A 275 9.91 3.33 14.96
#